data_6d414e77cd4cfeec3f19970b2d450ee1
#
_entry.id   6d414e77cd4cfeec3f19970b2d450ee1
#
_cell.length_a   1.000
_cell.length_b   1.000
_cell.length_c   1.000
_cell.angle_alpha   90.00
_cell.angle_beta   90.00
_cell.angle_gamma   90.00
#
_symmetry.space_group_name_H-M   'P 1'
#
loop_
_entity.id
_entity.type
_entity.pdbx_description
1 polymer ?
#
loop_
_entity_poly.entity_id
_entity_poly.type
_entity_poly.pdbx_seq_one_letter_code
_entity_poly.pdbx_strand_id
1 'polypeptide(L)'
;MGCGLCEVYCTVQHSKSKDIIKAYNSERPKPVSRVRVERNKPVSFAIQCRHCEDAPCVTACLSGAMRKDEKTGLVTHDAEKCVGCWTCIMVCPYGAIMMDKDGHVVAKCDLCQGFDEPACVANCPNEALVFKEVKP
;
A
#
# COMPACT_ATOMS: atom_id res chain seq x y z
N MET A 1 -13.46 -12.80 7.34
CA MET A 1 -14.62 -11.90 7.54
C MET A 1 -14.71 -10.80 6.46
N GLY A 2 -13.63 -10.27 5.93
CA GLY A 2 -13.66 -9.27 4.85
C GLY A 2 -14.37 -7.97 5.22
N CYS A 3 -14.23 -7.50 6.48
CA CYS A 3 -14.91 -6.30 6.98
C CYS A 3 -14.45 -5.00 6.28
N GLY A 4 -13.21 -4.96 5.74
CA GLY A 4 -12.66 -3.81 5.04
C GLY A 4 -12.11 -2.70 5.94
N LEU A 5 -12.06 -2.87 7.25
CA LEU A 5 -11.49 -1.86 8.16
C LEU A 5 -10.02 -1.56 7.84
N CYS A 6 -9.26 -2.54 7.37
CA CYS A 6 -7.88 -2.32 6.92
C CYS A 6 -7.79 -1.31 5.77
N GLU A 7 -8.74 -1.32 4.84
CA GLU A 7 -8.82 -0.33 3.75
C GLU A 7 -9.14 1.07 4.30
N VAL A 8 -10.08 1.15 5.24
CA VAL A 8 -10.49 2.41 5.88
C VAL A 8 -9.31 3.03 6.62
N TYR A 9 -8.67 2.28 7.52
CA TYR A 9 -7.55 2.79 8.29
C TYR A 9 -6.31 3.08 7.46
N CYS A 10 -6.05 2.31 6.41
CA CYS A 10 -5.00 2.62 5.45
C CYS A 10 -5.26 3.96 4.75
N THR A 11 -6.50 4.20 4.31
CA THR A 11 -6.91 5.47 3.69
C THR A 11 -6.71 6.64 4.65
N VAL A 12 -7.15 6.49 5.91
CA VAL A 12 -6.99 7.53 6.95
C VAL A 12 -5.52 7.80 7.23
N GLN A 13 -4.70 6.75 7.35
CA GLN A 13 -3.27 6.89 7.62
C GLN A 13 -2.52 7.64 6.52
N HIS A 14 -2.98 7.55 5.27
CA HIS A 14 -2.41 8.26 4.13
C HIS A 14 -3.17 9.55 3.78
N SER A 15 -4.12 9.95 4.60
CA SER A 15 -4.81 11.24 4.49
C SER A 15 -4.00 12.37 5.12
N LYS A 16 -4.30 13.59 4.71
CA LYS A 16 -3.69 14.80 5.31
C LYS A 16 -4.20 15.04 6.72
N SER A 17 -5.48 14.83 6.94
CA SER A 17 -6.17 15.13 8.21
C SER A 17 -5.96 14.06 9.29
N LYS A 18 -5.62 12.83 8.92
CA LYS A 18 -5.57 11.67 9.83
C LYS A 18 -6.88 11.43 10.60
N ASP A 19 -7.97 11.96 10.10
CA ASP A 19 -9.31 11.87 10.67
C ASP A 19 -10.24 11.16 9.68
N ILE A 20 -11.00 10.17 10.15
CA ILE A 20 -11.87 9.34 9.31
C ILE A 20 -12.90 10.19 8.57
N ILE A 21 -13.56 11.09 9.30
CA ILE A 21 -14.66 11.90 8.73
C ILE A 21 -14.11 12.87 7.69
N LYS A 22 -13.02 13.57 8.01
CA LYS A 22 -12.39 14.53 7.10
C LYS A 22 -11.76 13.86 5.88
N ALA A 23 -11.10 12.73 6.05
CA ALA A 23 -10.49 11.99 4.96
C ALA A 23 -11.52 11.55 3.90
N TYR A 24 -12.70 11.13 4.33
CA TYR A 24 -13.73 10.66 3.42
C TYR A 24 -14.63 11.77 2.87
N ASN A 25 -14.94 12.79 3.66
CA ASN A 25 -15.90 13.83 3.28
C ASN A 25 -15.27 15.08 2.69
N SER A 26 -14.13 15.53 3.23
CA SER A 26 -13.60 16.86 2.94
C SER A 26 -12.35 16.85 2.08
N GLU A 27 -11.55 15.77 2.11
CA GLU A 27 -10.30 15.73 1.33
C GLU A 27 -10.55 15.51 -0.16
N ARG A 28 -9.88 16.33 -0.98
CA ARG A 28 -9.86 16.23 -2.44
C ARG A 28 -8.42 16.49 -2.92
N PRO A 29 -7.81 15.59 -3.72
CA PRO A 29 -8.31 14.27 -4.08
C PRO A 29 -8.42 13.35 -2.86
N LYS A 30 -9.30 12.35 -2.92
CA LYS A 30 -9.43 11.38 -1.82
C LYS A 30 -8.17 10.53 -1.71
N PRO A 31 -7.63 10.29 -0.50
CA PRO A 31 -6.52 9.39 -0.34
C PRO A 31 -6.89 7.96 -0.78
N VAL A 32 -5.94 7.25 -1.36
CA VAL A 32 -6.12 5.88 -1.86
C VAL A 32 -5.59 4.89 -0.84
N SER A 33 -6.42 3.89 -0.51
CA SER A 33 -5.97 2.75 0.29
C SER A 33 -4.86 2.00 -0.43
N ARG A 34 -3.82 1.59 0.29
CA ARG A 34 -2.70 0.77 -0.20
C ARG A 34 -2.85 -0.71 0.14
N VAL A 35 -3.98 -1.07 0.72
CA VAL A 35 -4.46 -2.43 0.91
C VAL A 35 -5.83 -2.56 0.27
N ARG A 36 -6.11 -3.69 -0.38
CA ARG A 36 -7.39 -3.99 -1.02
C ARG A 36 -7.91 -5.32 -0.52
N VAL A 37 -9.19 -5.37 -0.16
CA VAL A 37 -9.85 -6.61 0.27
C VAL A 37 -10.66 -7.19 -0.88
N GLU A 38 -10.21 -8.32 -1.39
CA GLU A 38 -10.99 -9.12 -2.32
C GLU A 38 -11.97 -10.00 -1.55
N ARG A 39 -13.23 -9.93 -1.95
CA ARG A 39 -14.33 -10.67 -1.32
C ARG A 39 -14.92 -11.65 -2.32
N ASN A 40 -14.55 -12.89 -2.18
CA ASN A 40 -15.13 -14.00 -2.97
C ASN A 40 -15.64 -15.05 -1.98
N LYS A 41 -16.93 -14.96 -1.65
CA LYS A 41 -17.54 -15.84 -0.64
C LYS A 41 -17.28 -17.32 -0.94
N PRO A 42 -16.90 -18.12 0.05
CA PRO A 42 -16.82 -17.84 1.50
C PRO A 42 -15.48 -17.21 1.95
N VAL A 43 -14.54 -17.00 1.05
CA VAL A 43 -13.19 -16.51 1.36
C VAL A 43 -13.09 -15.01 1.11
N SER A 44 -12.36 -14.32 1.97
CA SER A 44 -11.92 -12.94 1.75
C SER A 44 -10.41 -12.83 2.00
N PHE A 45 -9.74 -12.02 1.21
CA PHE A 45 -8.29 -11.89 1.26
C PHE A 45 -7.87 -10.42 1.13
N ALA A 46 -6.93 -9.99 1.98
CA ALA A 46 -6.36 -8.66 1.91
C ALA A 46 -5.08 -8.69 1.07
N ILE A 47 -5.04 -7.88 0.03
CA ILE A 47 -3.91 -7.74 -0.89
C ILE A 47 -3.20 -6.44 -0.56
N GLN A 48 -1.93 -6.55 -0.20
CA GLN A 48 -1.01 -5.44 0.00
C GLN A 48 0.38 -5.79 -0.54
N CYS A 49 1.25 -4.79 -0.66
CA CYS A 49 2.62 -5.01 -1.10
C CYS A 49 3.35 -5.97 -0.14
N ARG A 50 4.04 -6.95 -0.73
CA ARG A 50 4.82 -7.95 -0.01
C ARG A 50 6.28 -7.56 0.22
N HIS A 51 6.71 -6.42 -0.32
CA HIS A 51 8.12 -6.00 -0.30
C HIS A 51 9.07 -7.12 -0.71
N CYS A 52 8.78 -7.71 -1.89
CA CYS A 52 9.45 -8.91 -2.40
C CYS A 52 10.96 -8.82 -2.32
N GLU A 53 11.62 -9.95 -2.08
CA GLU A 53 13.08 -10.07 -2.11
C GLU A 53 13.58 -9.70 -3.50
N ASP A 54 13.13 -10.41 -4.52
CA ASP A 54 13.23 -10.01 -5.93
C ASP A 54 12.03 -9.14 -6.30
N ALA A 55 12.20 -7.83 -6.32
CA ALA A 55 11.13 -6.88 -6.54
C ALA A 55 11.00 -6.51 -8.03
N PRO A 56 10.10 -7.17 -8.82
CA PRO A 56 9.97 -6.89 -10.26
C PRO A 56 9.62 -5.43 -10.53
N CYS A 57 8.88 -4.80 -9.63
CA CYS A 57 8.51 -3.39 -9.75
C CYS A 57 9.71 -2.44 -9.64
N VAL A 58 10.76 -2.82 -8.92
CA VAL A 58 12.01 -2.05 -8.85
C VAL A 58 12.81 -2.21 -10.14
N THR A 59 12.99 -3.45 -10.59
CA THR A 59 13.73 -3.75 -11.83
C THR A 59 13.08 -3.13 -13.06
N ALA A 60 11.75 -3.11 -13.12
CA ALA A 60 11.01 -2.57 -14.25
C ALA A 60 10.80 -1.05 -14.21
N CYS A 61 11.21 -0.37 -13.15
CA CYS A 61 10.99 1.06 -13.01
C CYS A 61 11.96 1.87 -13.86
N LEU A 62 11.46 2.46 -14.96
CA LEU A 62 12.28 3.21 -15.92
C LEU A 62 12.88 4.49 -15.32
N SER A 63 12.17 5.15 -14.41
CA SER A 63 12.62 6.41 -13.79
C SER A 63 13.42 6.21 -12.51
N GLY A 64 13.54 4.96 -12.00
CA GLY A 64 14.17 4.67 -10.73
C GLY A 64 13.39 5.23 -9.52
N ALA A 65 12.09 5.52 -9.69
CA ALA A 65 11.21 5.95 -8.61
C ALA A 65 10.94 4.82 -7.59
N MET A 66 10.93 3.57 -8.05
CA MET A 66 10.86 2.40 -7.16
C MET A 66 12.27 2.00 -6.74
N ARG A 67 12.47 1.86 -5.44
CA ARG A 67 13.76 1.45 -4.86
C ARG A 67 13.55 0.44 -3.77
N LYS A 68 14.50 -0.47 -3.62
CA LYS A 68 14.58 -1.38 -2.49
C LYS A 68 15.72 -0.91 -1.58
N ASP A 69 15.43 -0.79 -0.30
CA ASP A 69 16.43 -0.57 0.73
C ASP A 69 17.03 -1.94 1.12
N GLU A 70 18.31 -2.11 0.91
CA GLU A 70 19.03 -3.37 1.20
C GLU A 70 19.09 -3.69 2.70
N LYS A 71 19.03 -2.66 3.57
CA LYS A 71 19.11 -2.85 5.02
C LYS A 71 17.78 -3.29 5.62
N THR A 72 16.70 -2.67 5.18
CA THR A 72 15.35 -2.91 5.72
C THR A 72 14.52 -3.88 4.87
N GLY A 73 14.96 -4.16 3.64
CA GLY A 73 14.19 -4.94 2.67
C GLY A 73 12.96 -4.21 2.11
N LEU A 74 12.72 -2.99 2.52
CA LEU A 74 11.55 -2.22 2.11
C LEU A 74 11.67 -1.76 0.66
N VAL A 75 10.62 -1.97 -0.10
CA VAL A 75 10.47 -1.34 -1.41
C VAL A 75 9.72 -0.03 -1.23
N THR A 76 10.36 1.08 -1.55
CA THR A 76 9.83 2.43 -1.43
C THR A 76 9.50 3.02 -2.79
N HIS A 77 8.65 4.04 -2.82
CA HIS A 77 8.26 4.77 -4.02
C HIS A 77 8.48 6.26 -3.80
N ASP A 78 9.22 6.87 -4.72
CA ASP A 78 9.49 8.30 -4.77
C ASP A 78 8.55 8.94 -5.81
N ALA A 79 7.55 9.66 -5.32
CA ALA A 79 6.52 10.28 -6.16
C ALA A 79 7.10 11.38 -7.08
N GLU A 80 8.17 12.08 -6.67
CA GLU A 80 8.77 13.16 -7.45
C GLU A 80 9.51 12.63 -8.69
N LYS A 81 10.01 11.40 -8.63
CA LYS A 81 10.69 10.72 -9.74
C LYS A 81 9.73 9.91 -10.61
N CYS A 82 8.53 9.71 -10.17
CA CYS A 82 7.55 8.89 -10.87
C CYS A 82 7.03 9.60 -12.11
N VAL A 83 7.17 8.97 -13.27
CA VAL A 83 6.67 9.49 -14.56
C VAL A 83 5.30 8.93 -14.95
N GLY A 84 4.68 8.12 -14.08
CA GLY A 84 3.35 7.56 -14.33
C GLY A 84 3.29 6.53 -15.48
N CYS A 85 4.37 5.80 -15.74
CA CYS A 85 4.40 4.82 -16.84
C CYS A 85 3.64 3.50 -16.55
N TRP A 86 3.20 3.28 -15.29
CA TRP A 86 2.41 2.14 -14.82
C TRP A 86 3.07 0.76 -14.96
N THR A 87 4.29 0.67 -15.46
CA THR A 87 4.99 -0.61 -15.64
C THR A 87 5.06 -1.42 -14.34
N CYS A 88 5.28 -0.75 -13.21
CA CYS A 88 5.31 -1.41 -11.89
C CYS A 88 3.97 -2.08 -11.50
N ILE A 89 2.83 -1.52 -11.96
CA ILE A 89 1.51 -2.13 -11.76
C ILE A 89 1.39 -3.42 -12.58
N MET A 90 1.84 -3.37 -13.84
CA MET A 90 1.74 -4.51 -14.76
C MET A 90 2.62 -5.70 -14.35
N VAL A 91 3.80 -5.43 -13.80
CA VAL A 91 4.74 -6.50 -13.41
C VAL A 91 4.52 -7.02 -11.99
N CYS A 92 3.64 -6.40 -11.20
CA CYS A 92 3.39 -6.84 -9.84
C CYS A 92 2.58 -8.16 -9.83
N PRO A 93 3.17 -9.29 -9.37
CA PRO A 93 2.48 -10.59 -9.41
C PRO A 93 1.29 -10.66 -8.44
N TYR A 94 1.22 -9.74 -7.49
CA TYR A 94 0.15 -9.69 -6.48
C TYR A 94 -0.91 -8.63 -6.78
N GLY A 95 -0.73 -7.79 -7.82
CA GLY A 95 -1.63 -6.67 -8.09
C GLY A 95 -1.74 -5.68 -6.93
N ALA A 96 -0.65 -5.51 -6.15
CA ALA A 96 -0.63 -4.75 -4.92
C ALA A 96 -0.20 -3.28 -5.09
N ILE A 97 -0.07 -2.82 -6.32
CA ILE A 97 0.24 -1.44 -6.67
C ILE A 97 -0.95 -0.87 -7.42
N MET A 98 -1.43 0.26 -6.99
CA MET A 98 -2.60 0.92 -7.57
C MET A 98 -2.23 2.29 -8.12
N MET A 99 -3.02 2.80 -9.05
CA MET A 99 -2.91 4.19 -9.49
C MET A 99 -3.43 5.12 -8.40
N ASP A 100 -2.77 6.24 -8.18
CA ASP A 100 -3.34 7.33 -7.42
C ASP A 100 -4.50 7.97 -8.19
N LYS A 101 -5.38 8.65 -7.49
CA LYS A 101 -6.60 9.24 -8.10
C LYS A 101 -6.31 10.33 -9.12
N ASP A 102 -5.20 11.02 -8.94
CA ASP A 102 -4.77 12.05 -9.89
C ASP A 102 -4.11 11.46 -11.13
N GLY A 103 -3.93 10.14 -11.17
CA GLY A 103 -3.41 9.44 -12.33
C GLY A 103 -1.97 9.76 -12.69
N HIS A 104 -1.20 10.35 -11.79
CA HIS A 104 0.18 10.74 -12.04
C HIS A 104 1.21 9.83 -11.38
N VAL A 105 0.87 9.24 -10.26
CA VAL A 105 1.78 8.40 -9.47
C VAL A 105 1.08 7.14 -9.00
N VAL A 106 1.84 6.19 -8.50
CA VAL A 106 1.28 4.94 -7.94
C VAL A 106 1.08 5.04 -6.43
N ALA A 107 0.03 4.41 -5.95
CA ALA A 107 -0.20 4.16 -4.54
C ALA A 107 0.32 2.76 -4.19
N LYS A 108 1.30 2.68 -3.31
CA LYS A 108 1.95 1.45 -2.87
C LYS A 108 2.12 1.44 -1.36
N CYS A 109 1.91 0.28 -0.73
CA CYS A 109 2.15 0.10 0.71
C CYS A 109 3.60 0.44 1.06
N ASP A 110 3.78 1.23 2.11
CA ASP A 110 5.05 1.66 2.68
C ASP A 110 5.26 1.15 4.11
N LEU A 111 4.39 0.22 4.56
CA LEU A 111 4.33 -0.30 5.92
C LEU A 111 4.10 0.78 6.99
N CYS A 112 3.52 1.92 6.60
CA CYS A 112 3.29 3.07 7.48
C CYS A 112 4.58 3.51 8.19
N GLN A 113 5.66 3.73 7.43
CA GLN A 113 6.97 4.14 7.97
C GLN A 113 6.83 5.29 8.98
N GLY A 114 7.54 5.17 10.10
CA GLY A 114 7.48 6.13 11.20
C GLY A 114 6.44 5.80 12.28
N PHE A 115 5.75 4.67 12.16
CA PHE A 115 4.85 4.13 13.17
C PHE A 115 5.33 2.75 13.62
N ASP A 116 5.03 2.39 14.85
CA ASP A 116 5.46 1.11 15.43
C ASP A 116 4.81 -0.09 14.72
N GLU A 117 3.59 0.10 14.23
CA GLU A 117 2.82 -0.95 13.54
C GLU A 117 1.98 -0.36 12.39
N PRO A 118 1.83 -1.11 11.26
CA PRO A 118 0.97 -0.67 10.17
C PRO A 118 -0.49 -0.51 10.62
N ALA A 119 -1.12 0.60 10.25
CA ALA A 119 -2.48 0.94 10.68
C ALA A 119 -3.52 -0.15 10.32
N CYS A 120 -3.33 -0.88 9.23
CA CYS A 120 -4.20 -1.97 8.82
C CYS A 120 -4.08 -3.20 9.74
N VAL A 121 -2.92 -3.42 10.35
CA VAL A 121 -2.68 -4.50 11.32
C VAL A 121 -3.23 -4.10 12.68
N ALA A 122 -2.84 -2.94 13.19
CA ALA A 122 -3.27 -2.42 14.49
C ALA A 122 -4.79 -2.34 14.65
N ASN A 123 -5.51 -2.13 13.55
CA ASN A 123 -6.97 -1.98 13.57
C ASN A 123 -7.73 -3.19 12.97
N CYS A 124 -7.07 -4.34 12.87
CA CYS A 124 -7.72 -5.56 12.40
C CYS A 124 -8.44 -6.26 13.56
N PRO A 125 -9.79 -6.27 13.64
CA PRO A 125 -10.51 -6.80 14.79
C PRO A 125 -10.38 -8.31 14.93
N ASN A 126 -9.96 -9.01 13.88
CA ASN A 126 -9.81 -10.47 13.87
C ASN A 126 -8.35 -10.91 13.89
N GLU A 127 -7.41 -9.98 14.02
CA GLU A 127 -5.97 -10.28 13.92
C GLU A 127 -5.61 -11.08 12.65
N ALA A 128 -6.39 -10.86 11.57
CA ALA A 128 -6.20 -11.56 10.31
C ALA A 128 -4.98 -11.05 9.51
N LEU A 129 -4.50 -9.85 9.86
CA LEU A 129 -3.28 -9.26 9.34
C LEU A 129 -2.24 -9.28 10.45
N VAL A 130 -1.06 -9.78 10.15
CA VAL A 130 0.05 -9.87 11.10
C VAL A 130 1.27 -9.21 10.46
N PHE A 131 1.91 -8.34 11.21
CA PHE A 131 3.21 -7.78 10.85
C PHE A 131 4.31 -8.58 11.53
N LYS A 132 5.22 -9.15 10.75
CA LYS A 132 6.39 -9.88 11.26
C LYS A 132 7.62 -9.44 10.50
N GLU A 133 8.70 -9.18 11.22
CA GLU A 133 10.01 -9.07 10.61
C GLU A 133 10.47 -10.45 10.15
N VAL A 134 10.74 -10.58 8.88
CA VAL A 134 11.39 -11.77 8.33
C VAL A 134 12.87 -11.49 8.36
N LYS A 135 13.58 -12.16 9.25
CA LYS A 135 15.06 -12.15 9.21
C LYS A 135 15.49 -12.93 7.98
N PRO A 136 16.42 -12.40 7.19
CA PRO A 136 17.00 -13.10 6.05
C PRO A 136 17.73 -14.39 6.45
#